data_4a6318fa81337aacee9a223c7f61065c
#
_entry.id   4a6318fa81337aacee9a223c7f61065c
#
_cell.length_a   1.000
_cell.length_b   1.000
_cell.length_c   1.000
_cell.angle_alpha   90.00
_cell.angle_beta   90.00
_cell.angle_gamma   90.00
#
_symmetry.space_group_name_H-M   'P 1'
#
loop_
_entity.id
_entity.type
_entity.pdbx_description
1 polymer ?
#
loop_
_entity_poly.entity_id
_entity_poly.type
_entity_poly.pdbx_seq_one_letter_code
_entity_poly.pdbx_strand_id
1 'polypeptide(L)'
;MRLLTRSDFDGLVCAAILKGIGIVNEICYVHPKDVQDNKIKTTKNDVIANLPYVKDCKMWFDHHSSEIERLKLKGKIDGSIEPVDSAARVVFNYFKARKPYSQIVQKFEKLVNIADIVDSAKFTKADIMNPQGWTMLPFITDPHSNFGKKHTFSISNLQLLKTLPDLLCSKTADEILAMPDFMERVTAYKKDIKEYEKILLENSTVAGDAIVVDFRGMEHVPIGNRFLEYFLFPKQNISVRAVDGKNKKFVTISLGHSIINRTSEVDVGHLTLGYGGGGHKRAGACQVSYKDADTVIQEMLQIINNKNINYYSHRYTVHE
;
A
#
# COMPACT_ATOMS: atom_id res chain seq x y z
N MET A 1 -26.68 -0.70 0.81
CA MET A 1 -25.85 -1.60 0.00
C MET A 1 -24.62 -1.98 0.81
N ARG A 2 -23.92 -3.09 0.43
CA ARG A 2 -22.67 -3.53 1.05
C ARG A 2 -21.49 -3.01 0.21
N LEU A 3 -20.45 -2.48 0.88
CA LEU A 3 -19.17 -2.14 0.27
C LEU A 3 -18.20 -3.32 0.40
N LEU A 4 -17.56 -3.70 -0.69
CA LEU A 4 -16.35 -4.50 -0.71
C LEU A 4 -15.16 -3.58 -1.01
N THR A 5 -14.15 -3.58 -0.14
CA THR A 5 -12.98 -2.71 -0.27
C THR A 5 -11.76 -3.32 0.40
N ARG A 6 -10.57 -2.75 0.16
CA ARG A 6 -9.35 -3.14 0.86
C ARG A 6 -9.32 -2.59 2.28
N SER A 7 -8.55 -3.23 3.14
CA SER A 7 -8.32 -2.78 4.53
C SER A 7 -7.19 -1.74 4.68
N ASP A 8 -6.74 -1.14 3.57
CA ASP A 8 -5.78 -0.03 3.58
C ASP A 8 -6.48 1.32 3.77
N PHE A 9 -5.69 2.39 3.90
CA PHE A 9 -6.25 3.71 4.21
C PHE A 9 -7.14 4.25 3.09
N ASP A 10 -6.82 4.00 1.82
CA ASP A 10 -7.65 4.37 0.68
C ASP A 10 -9.02 3.69 0.74
N GLY A 11 -9.05 2.37 0.99
CA GLY A 11 -10.30 1.64 1.19
C GLY A 11 -11.12 2.11 2.39
N LEU A 12 -10.47 2.53 3.49
CA LEU A 12 -11.13 3.13 4.66
C LEU A 12 -11.78 4.46 4.32
N VAL A 13 -11.12 5.30 3.52
CA VAL A 13 -11.67 6.59 3.09
C VAL A 13 -12.82 6.39 2.09
N CYS A 14 -12.72 5.43 1.17
CA CYS A 14 -13.84 5.02 0.33
C CYS A 14 -15.06 4.63 1.18
N ALA A 15 -14.84 3.84 2.23
CA ALA A 15 -15.89 3.40 3.15
C ALA A 15 -16.51 4.58 3.90
N ALA A 16 -15.70 5.51 4.40
CA ALA A 16 -16.19 6.71 5.09
C ALA A 16 -17.06 7.60 4.17
N ILE A 17 -16.63 7.84 2.94
CA ILE A 17 -17.40 8.64 1.98
C ILE A 17 -18.72 7.95 1.67
N LEU A 18 -18.70 6.70 1.21
CA LEU A 18 -19.89 5.97 0.77
C LEU A 18 -20.92 5.77 1.89
N LYS A 19 -20.44 5.55 3.13
CA LYS A 19 -21.29 5.47 4.32
C LYS A 19 -21.84 6.84 4.70
N GLY A 20 -20.99 7.85 4.71
CA GLY A 20 -21.35 9.22 5.09
C GLY A 20 -22.34 9.91 4.14
N ILE A 21 -22.45 9.45 2.89
CA ILE A 21 -23.47 9.91 1.92
C ILE A 21 -24.66 8.96 1.82
N GLY A 22 -24.73 7.89 2.65
CA GLY A 22 -25.86 6.98 2.73
C GLY A 22 -25.97 5.95 1.61
N ILE A 23 -24.90 5.72 0.84
CA ILE A 23 -24.88 4.73 -0.26
C ILE A 23 -24.69 3.32 0.29
N VAL A 24 -23.84 3.13 1.31
CA VAL A 24 -23.58 1.82 1.93
C VAL A 24 -23.86 1.85 3.43
N ASN A 25 -24.24 0.71 3.98
CA ASN A 25 -24.48 0.51 5.41
C ASN A 25 -23.70 -0.67 5.99
N GLU A 26 -23.10 -1.48 5.13
CA GLU A 26 -22.27 -2.62 5.49
C GLU A 26 -20.90 -2.51 4.78
N ILE A 27 -19.81 -2.85 5.47
CA ILE A 27 -18.46 -2.82 4.92
C ILE A 27 -17.84 -4.21 5.12
N CYS A 28 -17.29 -4.75 4.04
CA CYS A 28 -16.54 -6.00 4.03
C CYS A 28 -15.14 -5.73 3.47
N TYR A 29 -14.12 -5.95 4.29
CA TYR A 29 -12.73 -5.84 3.87
C TYR A 29 -12.29 -7.16 3.24
N VAL A 30 -11.75 -7.09 2.02
CA VAL A 30 -11.33 -8.25 1.25
C VAL A 30 -9.95 -8.06 0.64
N HIS A 31 -9.24 -9.17 0.43
CA HIS A 31 -7.97 -9.12 -0.26
C HIS A 31 -8.19 -9.15 -1.79
N PRO A 32 -7.47 -8.33 -2.60
CA PRO A 32 -7.64 -8.30 -4.06
C PRO A 32 -7.53 -9.66 -4.72
N LYS A 33 -6.61 -10.52 -4.24
CA LYS A 33 -6.43 -11.87 -4.76
C LYS A 33 -7.66 -12.75 -4.56
N ASP A 34 -8.37 -12.62 -3.42
CA ASP A 34 -9.58 -13.42 -3.17
C ASP A 34 -10.74 -13.01 -4.09
N VAL A 35 -10.76 -11.72 -4.51
CA VAL A 35 -11.69 -11.24 -5.53
C VAL A 35 -11.33 -11.84 -6.90
N GLN A 36 -10.05 -11.79 -7.29
CA GLN A 36 -9.56 -12.36 -8.56
C GLN A 36 -9.78 -13.87 -8.65
N ASP A 37 -9.61 -14.58 -7.54
CA ASP A 37 -9.82 -16.04 -7.43
C ASP A 37 -11.31 -16.43 -7.31
N ASN A 38 -12.24 -15.47 -7.39
CA ASN A 38 -13.69 -15.66 -7.24
C ASN A 38 -14.09 -16.32 -5.90
N LYS A 39 -13.30 -16.12 -4.84
CA LYS A 39 -13.61 -16.65 -3.50
C LYS A 39 -14.68 -15.83 -2.78
N ILE A 40 -14.91 -14.60 -3.23
CA ILE A 40 -15.87 -13.67 -2.64
C ILE A 40 -17.15 -13.69 -3.48
N LYS A 41 -18.27 -14.09 -2.86
CA LYS A 41 -19.59 -13.97 -3.48
C LYS A 41 -20.00 -12.50 -3.55
N THR A 42 -20.17 -12.00 -4.76
CA THR A 42 -20.69 -10.67 -5.06
C THR A 42 -22.12 -10.72 -5.55
N THR A 43 -22.86 -9.65 -5.34
CA THR A 43 -24.26 -9.51 -5.70
C THR A 43 -24.51 -8.15 -6.36
N LYS A 44 -25.67 -7.99 -7.01
CA LYS A 44 -26.14 -6.71 -7.54
C LYS A 44 -26.42 -5.64 -6.48
N ASN A 45 -26.24 -5.94 -5.19
CA ASN A 45 -26.34 -4.99 -4.09
C ASN A 45 -24.98 -4.58 -3.52
N ASP A 46 -23.90 -4.96 -4.19
CA ASP A 46 -22.54 -4.64 -3.75
C ASP A 46 -21.97 -3.45 -4.52
N VAL A 47 -21.35 -2.55 -3.77
CA VAL A 47 -20.45 -1.50 -4.27
C VAL A 47 -19.03 -2.01 -4.08
N ILE A 48 -18.18 -1.86 -5.09
CA ILE A 48 -16.78 -2.26 -5.04
C ILE A 48 -15.91 -1.01 -5.20
N ALA A 49 -14.95 -0.82 -4.31
CA ALA A 49 -14.00 0.28 -4.37
C ALA A 49 -12.58 -0.20 -4.03
N ASN A 50 -11.57 0.31 -4.72
CA ASN A 50 -10.15 -0.05 -4.53
C ASN A 50 -9.87 -1.55 -4.66
N LEU A 51 -10.59 -2.22 -5.55
CA LEU A 51 -10.50 -3.65 -5.82
C LEU A 51 -10.74 -3.93 -7.29
N PRO A 52 -10.22 -5.06 -7.82
CA PRO A 52 -10.48 -5.49 -9.18
C PRO A 52 -11.98 -5.59 -9.48
N TYR A 53 -12.33 -5.31 -10.73
CA TYR A 53 -13.73 -5.39 -11.18
C TYR A 53 -14.32 -6.79 -10.99
N VAL A 54 -15.54 -6.82 -10.50
CA VAL A 54 -16.35 -8.03 -10.42
C VAL A 54 -17.66 -7.85 -11.20
N LYS A 55 -17.97 -8.83 -12.02
CA LYS A 55 -19.21 -8.84 -12.80
C LYS A 55 -20.44 -8.78 -11.86
N ASP A 56 -21.47 -8.08 -12.31
CA ASP A 56 -22.77 -7.97 -11.62
C ASP A 56 -22.75 -7.18 -10.30
N CYS A 57 -21.68 -6.45 -9.95
CA CYS A 57 -21.75 -5.46 -8.88
C CYS A 57 -22.66 -4.28 -9.26
N LYS A 58 -23.21 -3.60 -8.26
CA LYS A 58 -24.07 -2.42 -8.45
C LYS A 58 -23.28 -1.22 -8.95
N MET A 59 -22.14 -0.95 -8.30
CA MET A 59 -21.24 0.16 -8.65
C MET A 59 -19.78 -0.29 -8.46
N TRP A 60 -18.88 0.29 -9.26
CA TRP A 60 -17.45 0.03 -9.13
C TRP A 60 -16.62 1.29 -9.28
N PHE A 61 -15.62 1.45 -8.38
CA PHE A 61 -14.71 2.58 -8.32
C PHE A 61 -13.27 2.09 -8.19
N ASP A 62 -12.39 2.54 -9.09
CA ASP A 62 -10.98 2.17 -9.03
C ASP A 62 -10.10 3.22 -9.73
N HIS A 63 -8.80 3.19 -9.43
CA HIS A 63 -7.81 4.10 -10.01
C HIS A 63 -6.62 3.35 -10.64
N HIS A 64 -6.57 2.03 -10.52
CA HIS A 64 -5.47 1.22 -11.03
C HIS A 64 -5.48 1.14 -12.57
N SER A 65 -4.35 1.50 -13.21
CA SER A 65 -4.20 1.49 -14.67
C SER A 65 -4.43 0.12 -15.30
N SER A 66 -4.04 -0.96 -14.59
CA SER A 66 -4.28 -2.34 -15.05
C SER A 66 -5.75 -2.68 -15.18
N GLU A 67 -6.62 -2.11 -14.36
CA GLU A 67 -8.06 -2.30 -14.44
C GLU A 67 -8.68 -1.47 -15.59
N ILE A 68 -8.10 -0.29 -15.91
CA ILE A 68 -8.49 0.50 -17.09
C ILE A 68 -8.30 -0.32 -18.38
N GLU A 69 -7.16 -1.01 -18.48
CA GLU A 69 -6.89 -1.86 -19.66
C GLU A 69 -7.85 -3.05 -19.74
N ARG A 70 -8.14 -3.70 -18.61
CA ARG A 70 -9.11 -4.80 -18.55
C ARG A 70 -10.52 -4.38 -18.94
N LEU A 71 -10.92 -3.14 -18.67
CA LEU A 71 -12.25 -2.63 -18.97
C LEU A 71 -12.51 -2.29 -20.44
N LYS A 72 -11.50 -2.01 -21.23
CA LYS A 72 -11.65 -1.77 -22.67
C LYS A 72 -12.49 -2.86 -23.38
N LEU A 73 -12.75 -3.96 -22.67
CA LEU A 73 -13.43 -5.16 -23.17
C LEU A 73 -14.84 -5.41 -22.56
N LYS A 74 -15.37 -4.58 -21.62
CA LYS A 74 -16.50 -5.03 -20.75
C LYS A 74 -17.77 -4.17 -20.74
N GLY A 75 -17.89 -3.16 -21.56
CA GLY A 75 -19.17 -2.41 -21.68
C GLY A 75 -19.40 -1.36 -20.59
N LYS A 76 -20.64 -0.84 -20.48
CA LYS A 76 -21.01 0.25 -19.56
C LYS A 76 -21.12 -0.25 -18.13
N ILE A 77 -20.37 0.35 -17.22
CA ILE A 77 -20.34 0.05 -15.78
C ILE A 77 -20.91 1.26 -15.03
N ASP A 78 -21.74 1.03 -14.02
CA ASP A 78 -22.11 2.08 -13.07
C ASP A 78 -20.92 2.32 -12.10
N GLY A 79 -20.56 3.58 -11.90
CA GLY A 79 -19.35 3.96 -11.16
C GLY A 79 -18.37 4.79 -11.98
N SER A 80 -17.09 4.73 -11.63
CA SER A 80 -16.01 5.43 -12.34
C SER A 80 -14.68 4.73 -12.15
N ILE A 81 -13.82 4.85 -13.17
CA ILE A 81 -12.40 4.53 -13.07
C ILE A 81 -11.61 5.71 -13.65
N GLU A 82 -10.66 6.21 -12.89
CA GLU A 82 -9.89 7.39 -13.26
C GLU A 82 -8.41 7.19 -12.88
N PRO A 83 -7.45 7.62 -13.70
CA PRO A 83 -6.01 7.53 -13.38
C PRO A 83 -5.61 8.66 -12.42
N VAL A 84 -6.16 8.62 -11.22
CA VAL A 84 -5.91 9.58 -10.12
C VAL A 84 -5.14 8.92 -8.97
N ASP A 85 -4.81 9.68 -7.93
CA ASP A 85 -3.89 9.24 -6.88
C ASP A 85 -4.51 8.21 -5.89
N SER A 86 -5.86 8.08 -5.83
CA SER A 86 -6.55 7.12 -4.94
C SER A 86 -7.94 6.75 -5.44
N ALA A 87 -8.47 5.59 -5.06
CA ALA A 87 -9.85 5.21 -5.32
C ALA A 87 -10.83 6.10 -4.54
N ALA A 88 -10.45 6.60 -3.38
CA ALA A 88 -11.21 7.59 -2.63
C ALA A 88 -11.43 8.88 -3.44
N ARG A 89 -10.43 9.31 -4.21
CA ARG A 89 -10.54 10.44 -5.15
C ARG A 89 -11.57 10.14 -6.23
N VAL A 90 -11.58 8.93 -6.80
CA VAL A 90 -12.57 8.53 -7.81
C VAL A 90 -13.97 8.57 -7.23
N VAL A 91 -14.19 7.99 -6.04
CA VAL A 91 -15.48 8.03 -5.34
C VAL A 91 -15.91 9.48 -5.08
N PHE A 92 -15.01 10.31 -4.57
CA PHE A 92 -15.28 11.72 -4.28
C PHE A 92 -15.69 12.49 -5.55
N ASN A 93 -14.93 12.39 -6.64
CA ASN A 93 -15.22 13.07 -7.91
C ASN A 93 -16.58 12.64 -8.47
N TYR A 94 -16.85 11.33 -8.45
CA TYR A 94 -18.09 10.78 -8.95
C TYR A 94 -19.33 11.38 -8.23
N PHE A 95 -19.31 11.44 -6.92
CA PHE A 95 -20.45 11.96 -6.15
C PHE A 95 -20.47 13.50 -6.06
N LYS A 96 -19.30 14.17 -6.15
CA LYS A 96 -19.23 15.64 -6.23
C LYS A 96 -19.92 16.18 -7.49
N ALA A 97 -19.86 15.45 -8.59
CA ALA A 97 -20.50 15.81 -9.86
C ALA A 97 -22.02 15.52 -9.89
N ARG A 98 -22.61 14.95 -8.83
CA ARG A 98 -24.00 14.46 -8.81
C ARG A 98 -24.83 15.03 -7.67
N LYS A 99 -25.98 15.64 -7.99
CA LYS A 99 -27.00 15.99 -6.98
C LYS A 99 -27.72 14.72 -6.52
N PRO A 100 -28.11 14.60 -5.24
CA PRO A 100 -27.96 15.58 -4.15
C PRO A 100 -26.63 15.49 -3.39
N TYR A 101 -25.68 14.65 -3.79
CA TYR A 101 -24.47 14.29 -3.03
C TYR A 101 -23.38 15.37 -3.01
N SER A 102 -23.37 16.27 -4.01
CA SER A 102 -22.29 17.24 -4.23
C SER A 102 -21.93 18.10 -3.03
N GLN A 103 -22.92 18.50 -2.22
CA GLN A 103 -22.67 19.27 -1.00
C GLN A 103 -22.22 18.38 0.16
N ILE A 104 -22.81 17.19 0.31
CA ILE A 104 -22.52 16.29 1.43
C ILE A 104 -21.12 15.72 1.32
N VAL A 105 -20.67 15.36 0.10
CA VAL A 105 -19.34 14.77 -0.11
C VAL A 105 -18.20 15.76 0.13
N GLN A 106 -18.47 17.07 0.00
CA GLN A 106 -17.45 18.12 0.14
C GLN A 106 -16.73 18.08 1.50
N LYS A 107 -17.42 17.68 2.58
CA LYS A 107 -16.80 17.54 3.92
C LYS A 107 -15.63 16.55 3.96
N PHE A 108 -15.56 15.61 3.02
CA PHE A 108 -14.50 14.60 2.96
C PHE A 108 -13.25 15.05 2.18
N GLU A 109 -13.24 16.25 1.57
CA GLU A 109 -12.13 16.69 0.70
C GLU A 109 -10.76 16.63 1.38
N LYS A 110 -10.67 17.06 2.64
CA LYS A 110 -9.43 16.93 3.43
C LYS A 110 -8.96 15.46 3.54
N LEU A 111 -9.90 14.58 3.86
CA LEU A 111 -9.62 13.16 4.05
C LEU A 111 -9.17 12.50 2.73
N VAL A 112 -9.81 12.86 1.62
CA VAL A 112 -9.43 12.40 0.28
C VAL A 112 -8.03 12.87 -0.11
N ASN A 113 -7.67 14.12 0.21
CA ASN A 113 -6.32 14.62 -0.03
C ASN A 113 -5.25 13.81 0.74
N ILE A 114 -5.57 13.34 1.94
CA ILE A 114 -4.69 12.44 2.69
C ILE A 114 -4.62 11.06 2.05
N ALA A 115 -5.75 10.50 1.58
CA ALA A 115 -5.75 9.23 0.85
C ALA A 115 -4.87 9.31 -0.41
N ASP A 116 -4.93 10.41 -1.16
CA ASP A 116 -4.06 10.66 -2.31
C ASP A 116 -2.57 10.66 -1.94
N ILE A 117 -2.20 11.34 -0.84
CA ILE A 117 -0.81 11.36 -0.34
C ILE A 117 -0.34 9.96 0.04
N VAL A 118 -1.19 9.21 0.75
CA VAL A 118 -0.85 7.87 1.25
C VAL A 118 -0.68 6.88 0.12
N ASP A 119 -1.64 6.82 -0.80
CA ASP A 119 -1.65 5.81 -1.85
C ASP A 119 -0.61 6.08 -2.95
N SER A 120 -0.41 7.36 -3.31
CA SER A 120 0.64 7.78 -4.25
C SER A 120 2.02 7.95 -3.61
N ALA A 121 2.15 7.69 -2.29
CA ALA A 121 3.37 7.88 -1.50
C ALA A 121 3.99 9.28 -1.64
N LYS A 122 3.16 10.33 -1.69
CA LYS A 122 3.59 11.74 -1.78
C LYS A 122 3.84 12.37 -0.41
N PHE A 123 4.35 11.59 0.53
CA PHE A 123 4.68 12.05 1.88
C PHE A 123 5.81 13.07 1.88
N THR A 124 5.70 14.05 2.78
CA THR A 124 6.82 14.93 3.15
C THR A 124 7.74 14.22 4.16
N LYS A 125 8.94 14.80 4.39
CA LYS A 125 9.83 14.33 5.45
C LYS A 125 9.16 14.36 6.82
N ALA A 126 8.40 15.41 7.11
CA ALA A 126 7.68 15.55 8.38
C ALA A 126 6.65 14.43 8.58
N ASP A 127 5.90 14.08 7.53
CA ASP A 127 4.91 13.00 7.57
C ASP A 127 5.53 11.63 7.90
N ILE A 128 6.77 11.39 7.50
CA ILE A 128 7.46 10.12 7.73
C ILE A 128 8.20 10.11 9.08
N MET A 129 8.93 11.19 9.40
CA MET A 129 9.78 11.24 10.60
C MET A 129 8.99 11.52 11.88
N ASN A 130 7.89 12.28 11.79
CA ASN A 130 7.05 12.65 12.92
C ASN A 130 5.60 12.82 12.48
N PRO A 131 4.92 11.74 12.05
CA PRO A 131 3.55 11.81 11.58
C PRO A 131 2.62 12.35 12.67
N GLN A 132 1.69 13.21 12.30
CA GLN A 132 0.71 13.85 13.19
C GLN A 132 -0.65 13.95 12.51
N GLY A 133 -1.71 14.12 13.30
CA GLY A 133 -3.05 14.30 12.77
C GLY A 133 -3.41 13.20 11.77
N TRP A 134 -3.95 13.59 10.64
CA TRP A 134 -4.41 12.65 9.61
C TRP A 134 -3.30 11.73 9.07
N THR A 135 -2.04 12.17 9.04
CA THR A 135 -0.94 11.35 8.51
C THR A 135 -0.47 10.27 9.49
N MET A 136 -0.85 10.33 10.77
CA MET A 136 -0.59 9.27 11.73
C MET A 136 -1.50 8.05 11.52
N LEU A 137 -2.77 8.26 11.15
CA LEU A 137 -3.75 7.18 11.02
C LEU A 137 -3.31 6.06 10.07
N PRO A 138 -2.86 6.33 8.82
CA PRO A 138 -2.41 5.29 7.93
C PRO A 138 -1.29 4.43 8.52
N PHE A 139 -0.36 5.01 9.28
CA PHE A 139 0.78 4.24 9.82
C PHE A 139 0.39 3.31 10.97
N ILE A 140 -0.59 3.67 11.79
CA ILE A 140 -1.07 2.82 12.89
C ILE A 140 -2.17 1.82 12.45
N THR A 141 -2.69 1.95 11.23
CA THR A 141 -3.73 1.07 10.67
C THR A 141 -3.26 0.24 9.49
N ASP A 142 -2.06 0.50 8.93
CA ASP A 142 -1.53 -0.20 7.75
C ASP A 142 -1.42 -1.71 7.98
N PRO A 143 -2.18 -2.54 7.24
CA PRO A 143 -2.10 -3.98 7.37
C PRO A 143 -0.76 -4.58 6.91
N HIS A 144 0.00 -3.84 6.08
CA HIS A 144 1.29 -4.28 5.54
C HIS A 144 2.46 -4.03 6.50
N SER A 145 2.29 -3.16 7.50
CA SER A 145 3.33 -2.85 8.49
C SER A 145 3.59 -3.98 9.49
N ASN A 146 2.72 -4.99 9.56
CA ASN A 146 2.67 -6.00 10.64
C ASN A 146 2.52 -5.41 12.06
N PHE A 147 2.31 -4.11 12.19
CA PHE A 147 2.22 -3.41 13.47
C PHE A 147 1.18 -4.03 14.41
N GLY A 148 0.00 -4.33 13.88
CA GLY A 148 -1.06 -4.98 14.65
C GLY A 148 -0.81 -6.47 14.97
N LYS A 149 0.27 -7.08 14.45
CA LYS A 149 0.69 -8.44 14.81
C LYS A 149 1.77 -8.45 15.89
N LYS A 150 2.62 -7.41 15.93
CA LYS A 150 3.68 -7.25 16.95
C LYS A 150 3.09 -6.93 18.33
N HIS A 151 2.06 -6.10 18.34
CA HIS A 151 1.48 -5.57 19.58
C HIS A 151 0.14 -6.21 19.90
N THR A 152 -0.13 -6.47 21.18
CA THR A 152 -1.47 -6.79 21.69
C THR A 152 -2.11 -5.50 22.15
N PHE A 153 -3.18 -5.10 21.50
CA PHE A 153 -3.95 -3.89 21.79
C PHE A 153 -5.29 -4.24 22.45
N SER A 154 -5.91 -3.26 23.13
CA SER A 154 -7.22 -3.40 23.77
C SER A 154 -8.30 -3.88 22.79
N ILE A 155 -8.26 -3.42 21.55
CA ILE A 155 -9.10 -3.93 20.47
C ILE A 155 -8.25 -4.44 19.30
N SER A 156 -8.75 -5.47 18.61
CA SER A 156 -8.07 -6.01 17.43
C SER A 156 -8.03 -5.00 16.28
N ASN A 157 -7.09 -5.16 15.34
CA ASN A 157 -7.07 -4.34 14.11
C ASN A 157 -8.39 -4.41 13.35
N LEU A 158 -9.01 -5.59 13.27
CA LEU A 158 -10.28 -5.74 12.57
C LEU A 158 -11.40 -4.93 13.24
N GLN A 159 -11.46 -4.91 14.58
CA GLN A 159 -12.42 -4.07 15.32
C GLN A 159 -12.16 -2.59 15.06
N LEU A 160 -10.90 -2.15 15.13
CA LEU A 160 -10.52 -0.77 14.82
C LEU A 160 -10.96 -0.37 13.39
N LEU A 161 -10.64 -1.19 12.39
CA LEU A 161 -11.00 -0.94 10.99
C LEU A 161 -12.52 -0.91 10.76
N LYS A 162 -13.30 -1.65 11.54
CA LYS A 162 -14.77 -1.61 11.47
C LYS A 162 -15.36 -0.31 12.00
N THR A 163 -14.76 0.28 13.02
CA THR A 163 -15.25 1.53 13.65
C THR A 163 -14.72 2.78 12.98
N LEU A 164 -13.53 2.71 12.38
CA LEU A 164 -12.83 3.88 11.84
C LEU A 164 -13.63 4.64 10.77
N PRO A 165 -14.33 4.03 9.81
CA PRO A 165 -15.14 4.78 8.83
C PRO A 165 -16.18 5.70 9.46
N ASP A 166 -16.82 5.28 10.57
CA ASP A 166 -17.79 6.12 11.29
C ASP A 166 -17.12 7.32 11.98
N LEU A 167 -15.95 7.07 12.57
CA LEU A 167 -15.16 8.12 13.21
C LEU A 167 -14.68 9.14 12.16
N LEU A 168 -14.21 8.68 10.99
CA LEU A 168 -13.80 9.55 9.88
C LEU A 168 -14.94 10.42 9.32
N CYS A 169 -16.21 10.00 9.49
CA CYS A 169 -17.37 10.79 9.09
C CYS A 169 -17.67 11.96 10.04
N SER A 170 -17.28 11.87 11.32
CA SER A 170 -17.82 12.71 12.40
C SER A 170 -16.78 13.39 13.26
N LYS A 171 -15.52 12.96 13.22
CA LYS A 171 -14.44 13.43 14.11
C LYS A 171 -13.26 13.98 13.33
N THR A 172 -12.51 14.87 13.97
CA THR A 172 -11.21 15.31 13.52
C THR A 172 -10.14 14.23 13.80
N ALA A 173 -8.99 14.34 13.14
CA ALA A 173 -7.87 13.43 13.40
C ALA A 173 -7.43 13.46 14.88
N ASP A 174 -7.36 14.66 15.48
CA ASP A 174 -6.91 14.81 16.86
C ASP A 174 -7.90 14.18 17.85
N GLU A 175 -9.21 14.31 17.61
CA GLU A 175 -10.23 13.62 18.42
C GLU A 175 -10.13 12.11 18.31
N ILE A 176 -9.86 11.57 17.11
CA ILE A 176 -9.68 10.13 16.89
C ILE A 176 -8.41 9.64 17.61
N LEU A 177 -7.28 10.33 17.40
CA LEU A 177 -6.00 9.95 17.99
C LEU A 177 -5.95 10.08 19.51
N ALA A 178 -6.82 10.92 20.11
CA ALA A 178 -6.99 11.05 21.56
C ALA A 178 -7.84 9.92 22.18
N MET A 179 -8.56 9.13 21.39
CA MET A 179 -9.31 7.98 21.90
C MET A 179 -8.35 6.90 22.44
N PRO A 180 -8.67 6.22 23.55
CA PRO A 180 -7.77 5.24 24.18
C PRO A 180 -7.21 4.18 23.21
N ASP A 181 -8.07 3.59 22.38
CA ASP A 181 -7.71 2.53 21.42
C ASP A 181 -6.76 3.02 20.30
N PHE A 182 -6.76 4.31 20.00
CA PHE A 182 -5.83 4.92 19.04
C PHE A 182 -4.57 5.42 19.76
N MET A 183 -4.69 5.99 20.95
CA MET A 183 -3.57 6.53 21.72
C MET A 183 -2.56 5.44 22.08
N GLU A 184 -3.01 4.24 22.48
CA GLU A 184 -2.11 3.10 22.71
C GLU A 184 -1.29 2.74 21.49
N ARG A 185 -1.90 2.79 20.28
CA ARG A 185 -1.22 2.54 18.99
C ARG A 185 -0.24 3.64 18.63
N VAL A 186 -0.61 4.90 18.81
CA VAL A 186 0.29 6.05 18.61
C VAL A 186 1.51 5.93 19.52
N THR A 187 1.32 5.55 20.79
CA THR A 187 2.40 5.38 21.74
C THR A 187 3.34 4.24 21.32
N ALA A 188 2.79 3.10 20.93
CA ALA A 188 3.56 1.96 20.42
C ALA A 188 4.32 2.33 19.12
N TYR A 189 3.67 3.00 18.18
CA TYR A 189 4.30 3.45 16.93
C TYR A 189 5.49 4.39 17.18
N LYS A 190 5.31 5.39 18.06
CA LYS A 190 6.38 6.34 18.41
C LYS A 190 7.59 5.67 19.07
N LYS A 191 7.36 4.59 19.80
CA LYS A 191 8.43 3.75 20.35
C LYS A 191 9.14 2.95 19.26
N ASP A 192 8.34 2.26 18.43
CA ASP A 192 8.85 1.37 17.39
C ASP A 192 9.64 2.11 16.31
N ILE A 193 9.25 3.34 15.94
CA ILE A 193 9.93 4.07 14.87
C ILE A 193 11.38 4.40 15.21
N LYS A 194 11.68 4.69 16.50
CA LYS A 194 13.04 4.96 16.97
C LYS A 194 13.92 3.70 16.96
N GLU A 195 13.34 2.58 17.36
CA GLU A 195 14.01 1.28 17.31
C GLU A 195 14.26 0.87 15.85
N TYR A 196 13.27 1.05 15.00
CA TYR A 196 13.35 0.72 13.58
C TYR A 196 14.39 1.56 12.85
N GLU A 197 14.50 2.86 13.13
CA GLU A 197 15.55 3.73 12.57
C GLU A 197 16.95 3.18 12.86
N LYS A 198 17.21 2.79 14.12
CA LYS A 198 18.49 2.19 14.51
C LYS A 198 18.76 0.89 13.74
N ILE A 199 17.77 -0.01 13.72
CA ILE A 199 17.89 -1.30 13.02
C ILE A 199 18.11 -1.10 11.52
N LEU A 200 17.42 -0.13 10.90
CA LEU A 200 17.64 0.21 9.49
C LEU A 200 19.09 0.64 9.23
N LEU A 201 19.63 1.54 10.05
CA LEU A 201 21.01 2.03 9.89
C LEU A 201 22.03 0.90 10.06
N GLU A 202 21.80 -0.02 11.00
CA GLU A 202 22.70 -1.15 11.27
C GLU A 202 22.67 -2.23 10.18
N ASN A 203 21.54 -2.37 9.46
CA ASN A 203 21.31 -3.42 8.47
C ASN A 203 21.17 -2.87 7.03
N SER A 204 21.60 -1.64 6.80
CA SER A 204 21.55 -1.04 5.47
C SER A 204 22.94 -0.72 4.96
N THR A 205 23.17 -0.99 3.68
CA THR A 205 24.38 -0.60 2.96
C THR A 205 24.02 0.15 1.69
N VAL A 206 24.86 1.11 1.32
CA VAL A 206 24.72 1.86 0.07
C VAL A 206 25.52 1.15 -1.02
N ALA A 207 24.85 0.84 -2.14
CA ALA A 207 25.48 0.21 -3.31
C ALA A 207 25.12 1.04 -4.57
N GLY A 208 25.88 2.12 -4.82
CA GLY A 208 25.61 3.06 -5.91
C GLY A 208 24.28 3.79 -5.75
N ASP A 209 23.39 3.62 -6.70
CA ASP A 209 22.04 4.22 -6.69
C ASP A 209 21.05 3.46 -5.76
N ALA A 210 21.45 2.31 -5.21
CA ALA A 210 20.61 1.47 -4.37
C ALA A 210 20.92 1.58 -2.88
N ILE A 211 19.85 1.40 -2.05
CA ILE A 211 19.95 1.03 -0.64
C ILE A 211 19.70 -0.47 -0.55
N VAL A 212 20.63 -1.23 0.01
CA VAL A 212 20.42 -2.64 0.34
C VAL A 212 20.08 -2.75 1.81
N VAL A 213 18.89 -3.24 2.12
CA VAL A 213 18.40 -3.47 3.49
C VAL A 213 18.32 -4.97 3.72
N ASP A 214 19.22 -5.54 4.53
CA ASP A 214 19.29 -6.97 4.76
C ASP A 214 18.80 -7.34 6.17
N PHE A 215 17.60 -7.88 6.24
CA PHE A 215 16.97 -8.35 7.47
C PHE A 215 17.00 -9.90 7.58
N ARG A 216 17.80 -10.56 6.76
CA ARG A 216 17.96 -12.02 6.87
C ARG A 216 18.64 -12.38 8.19
N GLY A 217 18.27 -13.51 8.74
CA GLY A 217 18.80 -13.99 10.02
C GLY A 217 18.17 -13.35 11.25
N MET A 218 17.39 -12.30 11.11
CA MET A 218 16.69 -11.71 12.25
C MET A 218 15.58 -12.64 12.74
N GLU A 219 15.46 -12.79 14.05
CA GLU A 219 14.39 -13.61 14.66
C GLU A 219 13.01 -13.04 14.34
N HIS A 220 12.91 -11.71 14.34
CA HIS A 220 11.70 -10.99 13.96
C HIS A 220 12.04 -9.86 12.97
N VAL A 221 11.31 -9.81 11.86
CA VAL A 221 11.43 -8.69 10.92
C VAL A 221 11.04 -7.40 11.62
N PRO A 222 11.90 -6.38 11.60
CA PRO A 222 11.61 -5.11 12.26
C PRO A 222 10.32 -4.48 11.70
N ILE A 223 9.57 -3.87 12.60
CA ILE A 223 8.32 -3.20 12.24
C ILE A 223 8.53 -1.70 12.31
N GLY A 224 8.21 -1.03 11.22
CA GLY A 224 8.34 0.41 11.13
C GLY A 224 7.85 0.95 9.80
N ASN A 225 8.01 2.23 9.62
CA ASN A 225 7.61 2.91 8.41
C ASN A 225 8.54 2.53 7.25
N ARG A 226 8.02 1.79 6.26
CA ARG A 226 8.77 1.32 5.08
C ARG A 226 9.39 2.44 4.24
N PHE A 227 8.95 3.68 4.40
CA PHE A 227 9.49 4.83 3.67
C PHE A 227 10.66 5.50 4.40
N LEU A 228 10.94 5.12 5.65
CA LEU A 228 11.98 5.75 6.47
C LEU A 228 13.36 5.62 5.82
N GLU A 229 13.65 4.49 5.18
CA GLU A 229 14.92 4.25 4.49
C GLU A 229 15.26 5.34 3.44
N TYR A 230 14.26 5.86 2.73
CA TYR A 230 14.48 6.89 1.72
C TYR A 230 14.82 8.27 2.31
N PHE A 231 14.47 8.51 3.57
CA PHE A 231 14.84 9.73 4.29
C PHE A 231 16.20 9.62 4.97
N LEU A 232 16.59 8.41 5.37
CA LEU A 232 17.92 8.11 5.90
C LEU A 232 18.97 8.11 4.77
N PHE A 233 18.59 7.67 3.59
CA PHE A 233 19.46 7.57 2.41
C PHE A 233 18.89 8.36 1.22
N PRO A 234 18.80 9.71 1.30
CA PRO A 234 18.06 10.51 0.33
C PRO A 234 18.72 10.63 -1.05
N LYS A 235 19.97 10.21 -1.20
CA LYS A 235 20.69 10.20 -2.48
C LYS A 235 20.37 8.98 -3.34
N GLN A 236 19.98 7.87 -2.73
CA GLN A 236 19.64 6.62 -3.41
C GLN A 236 18.22 6.70 -3.99
N ASN A 237 18.02 6.12 -5.15
CA ASN A 237 16.76 6.22 -5.88
C ASN A 237 15.93 4.92 -5.89
N ILE A 238 16.49 3.84 -5.34
CA ILE A 238 15.82 2.53 -5.24
C ILE A 238 16.28 1.81 -3.97
N SER A 239 15.41 0.97 -3.39
CA SER A 239 15.76 0.06 -2.31
C SER A 239 15.67 -1.39 -2.76
N VAL A 240 16.56 -2.23 -2.24
CA VAL A 240 16.58 -3.69 -2.36
C VAL A 240 16.55 -4.24 -0.94
N ARG A 241 15.43 -4.85 -0.54
CA ARG A 241 15.23 -5.38 0.80
C ARG A 241 15.17 -6.89 0.76
N ALA A 242 16.00 -7.57 1.55
CA ALA A 242 16.04 -9.01 1.71
C ALA A 242 15.50 -9.42 3.08
N VAL A 243 14.57 -10.38 3.10
CA VAL A 243 13.93 -10.88 4.33
C VAL A 243 13.77 -12.39 4.24
N ASP A 244 13.98 -13.08 5.35
CA ASP A 244 13.73 -14.52 5.44
C ASP A 244 12.27 -14.85 5.17
N GLY A 245 12.03 -15.80 4.28
CA GLY A 245 10.73 -16.37 4.05
C GLY A 245 10.32 -17.34 5.17
N LYS A 246 9.11 -17.87 5.07
CA LYS A 246 8.55 -18.79 6.08
C LYS A 246 9.49 -19.97 6.35
N ASN A 247 9.85 -20.15 7.61
CA ASN A 247 10.77 -21.21 8.09
C ASN A 247 12.14 -21.20 7.38
N LYS A 248 12.60 -20.03 6.93
CA LYS A 248 13.88 -19.85 6.20
C LYS A 248 14.01 -20.76 4.96
N LYS A 249 12.90 -21.08 4.29
CA LYS A 249 12.93 -21.93 3.08
C LYS A 249 13.34 -21.17 1.83
N PHE A 250 13.19 -19.85 1.83
CA PHE A 250 13.49 -18.93 0.74
C PHE A 250 13.79 -17.55 1.30
N VAL A 251 14.35 -16.69 0.48
CA VAL A 251 14.50 -15.26 0.74
C VAL A 251 13.49 -14.50 -0.12
N THR A 252 12.74 -13.60 0.49
CA THR A 252 11.95 -12.63 -0.25
C THR A 252 12.80 -11.38 -0.49
N ILE A 253 13.00 -11.05 -1.76
CA ILE A 253 13.69 -9.83 -2.19
C ILE A 253 12.62 -8.88 -2.73
N SER A 254 12.47 -7.73 -2.09
CA SER A 254 11.53 -6.69 -2.53
C SER A 254 12.27 -5.42 -2.91
N LEU A 255 11.85 -4.81 -4.02
CA LEU A 255 12.42 -3.58 -4.56
C LEU A 255 11.35 -2.49 -4.55
N GLY A 256 11.79 -1.24 -4.31
CA GLY A 256 10.93 -0.08 -4.38
C GLY A 256 11.68 1.16 -4.81
N HIS A 257 11.06 2.00 -5.66
CA HIS A 257 11.61 3.32 -5.98
C HIS A 257 11.55 4.22 -4.76
N SER A 258 12.58 5.03 -4.59
CA SER A 258 12.58 6.11 -3.59
C SER A 258 11.41 7.07 -3.84
N ILE A 259 10.71 7.40 -2.76
CA ILE A 259 9.67 8.44 -2.79
C ILE A 259 10.27 9.86 -2.74
N ILE A 260 11.56 9.97 -2.45
CA ILE A 260 12.31 11.22 -2.36
C ILE A 260 13.11 11.44 -3.65
N ASN A 261 14.08 10.60 -3.93
CA ASN A 261 14.85 10.63 -5.17
C ASN A 261 14.15 9.80 -6.25
N ARG A 262 13.24 10.42 -6.99
CA ARG A 262 12.40 9.75 -8.00
C ARG A 262 13.08 9.61 -9.37
N THR A 263 14.41 9.51 -9.40
CA THR A 263 15.21 9.46 -10.64
C THR A 263 15.43 8.04 -11.19
N SER A 264 15.02 6.99 -10.46
CA SER A 264 15.14 5.62 -10.96
C SER A 264 14.25 5.38 -12.17
N GLU A 265 14.82 4.81 -13.24
CA GLU A 265 14.12 4.41 -14.46
C GLU A 265 13.90 2.88 -14.52
N VAL A 266 14.39 2.15 -13.53
CA VAL A 266 14.30 0.69 -13.45
C VAL A 266 12.84 0.26 -13.42
N ASP A 267 12.42 -0.61 -14.34
CA ASP A 267 11.13 -1.30 -14.22
C ASP A 267 11.25 -2.44 -13.22
N VAL A 268 10.88 -2.17 -11.96
CA VAL A 268 10.98 -3.12 -10.86
C VAL A 268 10.12 -4.36 -11.08
N GLY A 269 8.91 -4.18 -11.63
CA GLY A 269 8.01 -5.29 -11.92
C GLY A 269 8.61 -6.25 -12.92
N HIS A 270 9.21 -5.71 -14.00
CA HIS A 270 9.90 -6.51 -15.00
C HIS A 270 11.17 -7.18 -14.45
N LEU A 271 11.97 -6.43 -13.67
CA LEU A 271 13.16 -6.97 -13.04
C LEU A 271 12.85 -8.16 -12.13
N THR A 272 11.86 -8.02 -11.24
CA THR A 272 11.47 -9.10 -10.33
C THR A 272 10.81 -10.27 -11.03
N LEU A 273 10.12 -10.04 -12.17
CA LEU A 273 9.54 -11.09 -13.00
C LEU A 273 10.63 -12.03 -13.55
N GLY A 274 11.80 -11.52 -13.91
CA GLY A 274 12.95 -12.32 -14.36
C GLY A 274 13.47 -13.32 -13.31
N TYR A 275 13.10 -13.16 -12.04
CA TYR A 275 13.41 -14.07 -10.93
C TYR A 275 12.15 -14.79 -10.40
N GLY A 276 11.12 -14.96 -11.22
CA GLY A 276 9.91 -15.67 -10.86
C GLY A 276 8.95 -14.88 -9.92
N GLY A 277 9.17 -13.59 -9.79
CA GLY A 277 8.33 -12.69 -9.00
C GLY A 277 7.39 -11.84 -9.85
N GLY A 278 7.18 -10.59 -9.47
CA GLY A 278 6.37 -9.62 -10.20
C GLY A 278 6.11 -8.36 -9.40
N GLY A 279 5.36 -7.44 -10.00
CA GLY A 279 5.04 -6.17 -9.38
C GLY A 279 4.60 -5.11 -10.39
N HIS A 280 4.75 -3.87 -9.99
CA HIS A 280 4.53 -2.68 -10.80
C HIS A 280 5.86 -2.04 -11.18
N LYS A 281 5.85 -1.10 -12.12
CA LYS A 281 7.05 -0.39 -12.55
C LYS A 281 7.91 0.16 -11.38
N ARG A 282 7.29 0.56 -10.27
CA ARG A 282 7.99 1.20 -9.13
C ARG A 282 8.14 0.33 -7.89
N ALA A 283 7.52 -0.84 -7.84
CA ALA A 283 7.61 -1.74 -6.71
C ALA A 283 7.31 -3.17 -7.12
N GLY A 284 8.10 -4.11 -6.62
CA GLY A 284 7.93 -5.53 -6.90
C GLY A 284 8.68 -6.40 -5.93
N ALA A 285 8.46 -7.70 -6.02
CA ALA A 285 9.15 -8.68 -5.18
C ALA A 285 9.29 -10.02 -5.90
N CYS A 286 10.32 -10.77 -5.52
CA CYS A 286 10.51 -12.16 -5.91
C CYS A 286 10.90 -13.02 -4.69
N GLN A 287 10.80 -14.33 -4.85
CA GLN A 287 11.26 -15.32 -3.87
C GLN A 287 12.34 -16.18 -4.50
N VAL A 288 13.48 -16.25 -3.86
CA VAL A 288 14.63 -16.99 -4.36
C VAL A 288 15.14 -17.97 -3.29
N SER A 289 15.87 -19.01 -3.70
CA SER A 289 16.49 -19.92 -2.75
C SER A 289 17.51 -19.17 -1.88
N TYR A 290 17.76 -19.66 -0.67
CA TYR A 290 18.78 -19.07 0.20
C TYR A 290 20.16 -19.04 -0.43
N LYS A 291 20.49 -20.10 -1.16
CA LYS A 291 21.80 -20.27 -1.80
C LYS A 291 22.02 -19.27 -2.94
N ASP A 292 20.95 -18.83 -3.61
CA ASP A 292 21.01 -17.94 -4.78
C ASP A 292 20.81 -16.47 -4.40
N ALA A 293 20.33 -16.19 -3.17
CA ALA A 293 19.91 -14.85 -2.76
C ALA A 293 20.99 -13.78 -2.94
N ASP A 294 22.23 -14.05 -2.53
CA ASP A 294 23.33 -13.08 -2.65
C ASP A 294 23.69 -12.84 -4.12
N THR A 295 23.72 -13.89 -4.94
CA THR A 295 23.96 -13.77 -6.39
C THR A 295 22.88 -12.92 -7.04
N VAL A 296 21.62 -13.20 -6.75
CA VAL A 296 20.48 -12.44 -7.30
C VAL A 296 20.51 -10.98 -6.86
N ILE A 297 20.82 -10.69 -5.59
CA ILE A 297 20.98 -9.31 -5.11
C ILE A 297 22.08 -8.60 -5.89
N GLN A 298 23.24 -9.24 -6.09
CA GLN A 298 24.36 -8.64 -6.85
C GLN A 298 23.99 -8.40 -8.32
N GLU A 299 23.32 -9.33 -8.97
CA GLU A 299 22.81 -9.17 -10.35
C GLU A 299 21.83 -7.99 -10.45
N MET A 300 20.88 -7.89 -9.50
CA MET A 300 19.94 -6.75 -9.42
C MET A 300 20.67 -5.42 -9.23
N LEU A 301 21.70 -5.39 -8.36
CA LEU A 301 22.50 -4.18 -8.14
C LEU A 301 23.30 -3.77 -9.38
N GLN A 302 23.83 -4.74 -10.14
CA GLN A 302 24.49 -4.45 -11.42
C GLN A 302 23.52 -3.80 -12.41
N ILE A 303 22.31 -4.32 -12.50
CA ILE A 303 21.25 -3.78 -13.35
C ILE A 303 20.86 -2.36 -12.89
N ILE A 304 20.64 -2.14 -11.61
CA ILE A 304 20.24 -0.84 -11.04
C ILE A 304 21.30 0.24 -11.31
N ASN A 305 22.58 -0.10 -11.15
CA ASN A 305 23.68 0.85 -11.25
C ASN A 305 24.19 1.06 -12.68
N ASN A 306 23.83 0.19 -13.62
CA ASN A 306 24.32 0.27 -14.99
C ASN A 306 23.22 0.76 -15.95
N LYS A 307 23.19 2.07 -16.18
CA LYS A 307 22.20 2.75 -17.03
C LYS A 307 22.21 2.28 -18.51
N ASN A 308 23.21 1.49 -18.93
CA ASN A 308 23.40 1.03 -20.30
C ASN A 308 22.99 -0.45 -20.51
N ILE A 309 22.52 -1.15 -19.48
CA ILE A 309 22.05 -2.53 -19.66
C ILE A 309 20.65 -2.49 -20.24
N ASN A 310 20.53 -3.01 -21.47
CA ASN A 310 19.23 -3.26 -22.08
C ASN A 310 18.59 -4.47 -21.39
N TYR A 311 17.62 -4.21 -20.49
CA TYR A 311 16.91 -5.21 -19.66
C TYR A 311 16.28 -6.35 -20.45
N TYR A 312 16.03 -6.12 -21.75
CA TYR A 312 15.32 -7.05 -22.64
C TYR A 312 16.19 -8.20 -23.13
N SER A 313 17.51 -8.21 -22.87
CA SER A 313 18.44 -9.21 -23.41
C SER A 313 18.92 -10.28 -22.42
N HIS A 314 18.59 -10.19 -21.12
CA HIS A 314 19.05 -11.13 -20.10
C HIS A 314 17.92 -12.03 -19.58
N ARG A 315 17.87 -13.22 -20.14
CA ARG A 315 17.32 -14.49 -19.64
C ARG A 315 15.82 -14.60 -19.39
N TYR A 316 15.08 -14.93 -20.43
CA TYR A 316 14.04 -15.95 -20.29
C TYR A 316 14.69 -17.33 -20.62
N THR A 317 15.41 -17.93 -19.67
CA THR A 317 15.59 -19.37 -19.62
C THR A 317 14.68 -19.89 -18.53
N VAL A 318 13.47 -20.18 -18.93
CA VAL A 318 12.59 -21.08 -18.19
C VAL A 318 13.35 -22.41 -18.13
N HIS A 319 13.78 -22.82 -16.96
CA HIS A 319 14.16 -24.21 -16.72
C HIS A 319 12.86 -25.01 -16.69
N GLU A 320 12.63 -25.78 -17.77
CA GLU A 320 11.64 -26.84 -17.81
C GLU A 320 11.86 -27.88 -16.71
#